data_2bfdd40801aa22769c2d25d879dde591
#
_entry.id   2bfdd40801aa22769c2d25d879dde591
#
_cell.length_a   1.000
_cell.length_b   1.000
_cell.length_c   1.000
_cell.angle_alpha   90.00
_cell.angle_beta   90.00
_cell.angle_gamma   90.00
#
_symmetry.space_group_name_H-M   'P 1'
#
loop_
_entity.id
_entity.type
_entity.pdbx_description
1 polymer ?
#
loop_
_entity_poly.entity_id
_entity_poly.type
_entity_poly.pdbx_seq_one_letter_code
_entity_poly.pdbx_strand_id
1 'polypeptide(L)'
;MAHYSYLDSNSVVVTVTVGKDETELINGLDTETYYAQGTPYTVKRTSYNTYGGVHSGGGVPFRKNYASIGYTYDTERDAFIAPKPYPSWVLDEATCLWGAPVARPSEGLWLWDEATLSWIKR
;
A
#
# COMPACT_ATOMS: atom_id res chain seq x y z
N MET A 1 -5.34 18.31 -3.02
CA MET A 1 -6.09 17.14 -3.54
C MET A 1 -5.62 15.89 -2.82
N ALA A 2 -6.53 14.98 -2.57
CA ALA A 2 -6.21 13.70 -1.95
C ALA A 2 -6.45 12.57 -2.93
N HIS A 3 -5.90 11.40 -2.63
CA HIS A 3 -6.08 10.19 -3.43
C HIS A 3 -6.89 9.17 -2.63
N TYR A 4 -7.78 8.45 -3.31
CA TYR A 4 -8.69 7.51 -2.68
C TYR A 4 -8.61 6.16 -3.37
N SER A 5 -8.42 5.11 -2.57
CA SER A 5 -8.46 3.74 -3.06
C SER A 5 -9.85 3.15 -2.86
N TYR A 6 -10.32 2.40 -3.84
CA TYR A 6 -11.60 1.70 -3.78
C TYR A 6 -11.32 0.22 -3.58
N LEU A 7 -11.88 -0.35 -2.51
CA LEU A 7 -11.58 -1.71 -2.06
C LEU A 7 -12.77 -2.63 -2.29
N ASP A 8 -12.51 -3.82 -2.79
CA ASP A 8 -13.54 -4.85 -2.94
C ASP A 8 -13.85 -5.52 -1.59
N SER A 9 -14.68 -6.56 -1.60
CA SER A 9 -15.09 -7.25 -0.37
C SER A 9 -13.93 -7.97 0.34
N ASN A 10 -12.80 -8.16 -0.33
CA ASN A 10 -11.59 -8.76 0.25
C ASN A 10 -10.56 -7.70 0.64
N SER A 11 -10.94 -6.41 0.63
CA SER A 11 -10.06 -5.29 0.91
C SER A 11 -8.92 -5.14 -0.10
N VAL A 12 -9.13 -5.59 -1.33
CA VAL A 12 -8.16 -5.47 -2.43
C VAL A 12 -8.49 -4.21 -3.23
N VAL A 13 -7.47 -3.42 -3.54
CA VAL A 13 -7.61 -2.18 -4.30
C VAL A 13 -7.97 -2.50 -5.75
N VAL A 14 -9.11 -1.98 -6.22
CA VAL A 14 -9.55 -2.14 -7.60
C VAL A 14 -9.30 -0.89 -8.44
N THR A 15 -9.25 0.28 -7.82
CA THR A 15 -8.88 1.53 -8.50
C THR A 15 -8.44 2.58 -7.47
N VAL A 16 -7.70 3.58 -7.94
CA VAL A 16 -7.30 4.74 -7.13
C VAL A 16 -7.66 5.99 -7.93
N THR A 17 -8.32 6.95 -7.28
CA THR A 17 -8.75 8.19 -7.92
C THR A 17 -8.28 9.41 -7.12
N VAL A 18 -8.30 10.57 -7.78
CA VAL A 18 -8.04 11.85 -7.14
C VAL A 18 -9.38 12.46 -6.71
N GLY A 19 -9.42 13.05 -5.53
CA GLY A 19 -10.62 13.69 -5.03
C GLY A 19 -10.33 14.92 -4.19
N LYS A 20 -11.35 15.37 -3.45
CA LYS A 20 -11.25 16.52 -2.56
C LYS A 20 -10.37 16.20 -1.36
N ASP A 21 -9.86 17.24 -0.70
CA ASP A 21 -9.04 17.06 0.49
C ASP A 21 -9.82 16.37 1.60
N GLU A 22 -9.15 15.54 2.36
CA GLU A 22 -9.72 14.76 3.45
C GLU A 22 -10.27 15.62 4.59
N THR A 23 -9.89 16.89 4.65
CA THR A 23 -10.39 17.84 5.64
C THR A 23 -11.74 18.41 5.27
N GLU A 24 -12.21 18.20 4.03
CA GLU A 24 -13.48 18.73 3.56
C GLU A 24 -14.63 17.79 3.90
N LEU A 25 -15.79 18.39 4.20
CA LEU A 25 -17.03 17.63 4.28
C LEU A 25 -17.80 17.86 2.98
N ILE A 26 -18.33 16.79 2.41
CA ILE A 26 -19.12 16.85 1.19
C ILE A 26 -20.54 16.43 1.55
N ASN A 27 -21.49 17.35 1.45
CA ASN A 27 -22.87 17.12 1.89
C ASN A 27 -22.97 16.63 3.34
N GLY A 28 -22.05 17.12 4.21
CA GLY A 28 -22.01 16.74 5.62
C GLY A 28 -21.31 15.44 5.91
N LEU A 29 -20.73 14.77 4.91
CA LEU A 29 -20.05 13.49 5.06
C LEU A 29 -18.54 13.65 4.89
N ASP A 30 -17.76 12.85 5.60
CA ASP A 30 -16.34 12.74 5.34
C ASP A 30 -16.09 12.17 3.94
N THR A 31 -14.91 12.43 3.38
CA THR A 31 -14.64 12.08 1.99
C THR A 31 -14.67 10.58 1.72
N GLU A 32 -14.18 9.76 2.63
CA GLU A 32 -14.19 8.30 2.45
C GLU A 32 -15.64 7.79 2.38
N THR A 33 -16.51 8.27 3.26
CA THR A 33 -17.91 7.88 3.25
C THR A 33 -18.63 8.39 2.00
N TYR A 34 -18.35 9.65 1.63
CA TYR A 34 -19.02 10.26 0.47
C TYR A 34 -18.70 9.50 -0.82
N TYR A 35 -17.40 9.24 -1.08
CA TYR A 35 -17.00 8.58 -2.32
C TYR A 35 -17.44 7.11 -2.39
N ALA A 36 -17.70 6.49 -1.25
CA ALA A 36 -18.20 5.11 -1.23
C ALA A 36 -19.67 4.99 -1.60
N GLN A 37 -20.44 6.11 -1.51
CA GLN A 37 -21.88 6.09 -1.77
C GLN A 37 -22.17 5.65 -3.21
N GLY A 38 -23.16 4.76 -3.37
CA GLY A 38 -23.56 4.26 -4.68
C GLY A 38 -22.61 3.29 -5.31
N THR A 39 -21.57 2.87 -4.59
CA THR A 39 -20.60 1.87 -5.06
C THR A 39 -20.65 0.62 -4.20
N PRO A 40 -20.21 -0.55 -4.72
CA PRO A 40 -20.08 -1.75 -3.90
C PRO A 40 -18.77 -1.78 -3.10
N TYR A 41 -18.00 -0.66 -3.10
CA TYR A 41 -16.65 -0.63 -2.57
C TYR A 41 -16.57 0.11 -1.24
N THR A 42 -15.55 -0.22 -0.44
CA THR A 42 -15.09 0.60 0.67
C THR A 42 -14.04 1.56 0.14
N VAL A 43 -14.05 2.81 0.58
CA VAL A 43 -13.09 3.82 0.13
C VAL A 43 -12.15 4.17 1.27
N LYS A 44 -10.86 4.12 1.02
CA LYS A 44 -9.81 4.49 1.97
C LYS A 44 -8.83 5.46 1.32
N ARG A 45 -8.58 6.59 1.98
CA ARG A 45 -7.62 7.57 1.50
C ARG A 45 -6.21 6.99 1.52
N THR A 46 -5.42 7.35 0.53
CA THR A 46 -4.03 6.94 0.41
C THR A 46 -3.18 8.16 0.06
N SER A 47 -1.90 8.15 0.40
CA SER A 47 -1.00 9.26 0.14
C SER A 47 0.05 8.85 -0.88
N TYR A 48 0.05 9.50 -2.03
CA TYR A 48 0.99 9.17 -3.09
C TYR A 48 2.45 9.54 -2.74
N ASN A 49 2.66 10.29 -1.68
CA ASN A 49 3.99 10.66 -1.17
C ASN A 49 4.50 9.69 -0.10
N THR A 50 3.75 8.65 0.25
CA THR A 50 4.13 7.73 1.33
C THR A 50 4.60 6.40 0.76
N TYR A 51 5.77 5.93 1.19
CA TYR A 51 6.32 4.63 0.84
C TYR A 51 7.21 4.13 1.97
N GLY A 52 7.03 2.88 2.36
CA GLY A 52 7.81 2.27 3.43
C GLY A 52 7.70 3.00 4.76
N GLY A 53 6.57 3.65 5.01
CA GLY A 53 6.34 4.41 6.23
C GLY A 53 7.01 5.77 6.25
N VAL A 54 7.47 6.28 5.10
CA VAL A 54 8.16 7.57 4.98
C VAL A 54 7.44 8.45 3.97
N HIS A 55 7.30 9.73 4.27
CA HIS A 55 6.76 10.73 3.36
C HIS A 55 7.89 11.39 2.57
N SER A 56 7.84 11.35 1.24
CA SER A 56 8.91 11.83 0.36
C SER A 56 9.20 13.34 0.49
N GLY A 57 8.18 14.13 0.85
CA GLY A 57 8.34 15.56 1.05
C GLY A 57 8.64 15.98 2.49
N GLY A 58 8.94 15.03 3.39
CA GLY A 58 9.20 15.32 4.80
C GLY A 58 7.95 15.58 5.63
N GLY A 59 6.76 15.34 5.07
CA GLY A 59 5.51 15.46 5.81
C GLY A 59 5.20 14.21 6.65
N VAL A 60 3.96 14.10 7.10
CA VAL A 60 3.52 12.96 7.91
C VAL A 60 3.19 11.79 7.00
N PRO A 61 3.85 10.62 7.17
CA PRO A 61 3.51 9.43 6.40
C PRO A 61 2.07 8.98 6.71
N PHE A 62 1.39 8.40 5.71
CA PHE A 62 0.02 7.98 5.87
C PHE A 62 -0.19 6.57 5.32
N ARG A 63 -0.65 5.66 6.18
CA ARG A 63 -0.98 4.27 5.84
C ARG A 63 0.14 3.52 5.13
N LYS A 64 1.38 3.82 5.50
CA LYS A 64 2.62 3.12 5.12
C LYS A 64 3.01 3.22 3.66
N ASN A 65 2.11 2.91 2.73
CA ASN A 65 2.42 2.86 1.31
C ASN A 65 1.29 3.43 0.48
N TYR A 66 1.63 4.09 -0.61
CA TYR A 66 0.65 4.52 -1.58
C TYR A 66 -0.04 3.30 -2.20
N ALA A 67 -1.37 3.32 -2.26
CA ALA A 67 -2.15 2.21 -2.79
C ALA A 67 -1.98 2.09 -4.31
N SER A 68 -1.91 0.86 -4.80
CA SER A 68 -1.97 0.54 -6.22
C SER A 68 -2.96 -0.59 -6.43
N ILE A 69 -3.43 -0.74 -7.66
CA ILE A 69 -4.36 -1.83 -8.00
C ILE A 69 -3.73 -3.17 -7.62
N GLY A 70 -4.48 -4.00 -6.92
CA GLY A 70 -4.01 -5.30 -6.44
C GLY A 70 -3.43 -5.29 -5.04
N TYR A 71 -3.15 -4.11 -4.46
CA TYR A 71 -2.72 -4.02 -3.06
C TYR A 71 -3.89 -4.37 -2.14
N THR A 72 -3.56 -4.81 -0.93
CA THR A 72 -4.55 -5.08 0.12
C THR A 72 -4.46 -4.00 1.19
N TYR A 73 -5.61 -3.52 1.66
CA TYR A 73 -5.65 -2.66 2.84
C TYR A 73 -5.81 -3.51 4.08
N ASP A 74 -4.86 -3.39 5.01
CA ASP A 74 -4.85 -4.12 6.28
C ASP A 74 -5.40 -3.18 7.36
N THR A 75 -6.57 -3.51 7.92
CA THR A 75 -7.24 -2.66 8.92
C THR A 75 -6.53 -2.64 10.26
N GLU A 76 -5.88 -3.74 10.65
CA GLU A 76 -5.17 -3.80 11.93
C GLU A 76 -3.91 -2.95 11.90
N ARG A 77 -3.18 -2.97 10.78
CA ARG A 77 -1.98 -2.17 10.59
C ARG A 77 -2.27 -0.76 10.10
N ASP A 78 -3.50 -0.52 9.63
CA ASP A 78 -3.90 0.71 8.94
C ASP A 78 -2.89 1.03 7.83
N ALA A 79 -2.72 0.10 6.90
CA ALA A 79 -1.66 0.15 5.90
C ALA A 79 -2.07 -0.52 4.59
N PHE A 80 -1.53 0.00 3.49
CA PHE A 80 -1.63 -0.65 2.18
C PHE A 80 -0.41 -1.54 1.96
N ILE A 81 -0.65 -2.78 1.57
CA ILE A 81 0.39 -3.81 1.44
C ILE A 81 0.34 -4.39 0.03
N ALA A 82 1.48 -4.41 -0.65
CA ALA A 82 1.62 -5.00 -1.99
C ALA A 82 1.36 -6.52 -1.94
N PRO A 83 0.98 -7.14 -3.06
CA PRO A 83 0.89 -8.60 -3.11
C PRO A 83 2.23 -9.23 -2.72
N LYS A 84 2.16 -10.33 -1.98
CA LYS A 84 3.36 -11.06 -1.54
C LYS A 84 4.10 -11.60 -2.77
N PRO A 85 5.37 -11.20 -3.01
CA PRO A 85 6.06 -11.58 -4.24
C PRO A 85 6.49 -13.05 -4.28
N TYR A 86 6.82 -13.62 -3.13
CA TYR A 86 7.24 -15.03 -3.03
C TYR A 86 6.77 -15.61 -1.70
N PRO A 87 6.44 -16.91 -1.63
CA PRO A 87 5.94 -17.51 -0.40
C PRO A 87 6.85 -17.37 0.82
N SER A 88 8.16 -17.31 0.64
CA SER A 88 9.12 -17.22 1.73
C SER A 88 9.36 -15.81 2.25
N TRP A 89 8.91 -14.78 1.51
CA TRP A 89 9.17 -13.41 1.91
C TRP A 89 8.35 -13.01 3.13
N VAL A 90 8.89 -12.10 3.93
CA VAL A 90 8.34 -11.70 5.22
C VAL A 90 8.01 -10.21 5.19
N LEU A 91 6.88 -9.85 5.81
CA LEU A 91 6.45 -8.46 5.92
C LEU A 91 7.23 -7.76 7.04
N ASP A 92 7.82 -6.60 6.72
CA ASP A 92 8.41 -5.71 7.72
C ASP A 92 7.27 -4.88 8.33
N GLU A 93 7.03 -5.04 9.63
CA GLU A 93 5.92 -4.38 10.32
C GLU A 93 6.08 -2.86 10.35
N ALA A 94 7.30 -2.34 10.36
CA ALA A 94 7.55 -0.91 10.42
C ALA A 94 7.25 -0.21 9.10
N THR A 95 7.54 -0.86 7.97
CA THR A 95 7.42 -0.28 6.64
C THR A 95 6.25 -0.84 5.83
N CYS A 96 5.72 -2.00 6.22
CA CYS A 96 4.75 -2.78 5.47
C CYS A 96 5.23 -3.10 4.05
N LEU A 97 6.53 -3.34 3.92
CA LEU A 97 7.17 -3.81 2.69
C LEU A 97 7.60 -5.27 2.87
N TRP A 98 7.57 -6.01 1.77
CA TRP A 98 8.00 -7.40 1.76
C TRP A 98 9.52 -7.48 1.62
N GLY A 99 10.13 -8.37 2.38
CA GLY A 99 11.57 -8.61 2.32
C GLY A 99 11.88 -10.08 2.23
N ALA A 100 12.96 -10.41 1.50
CA ALA A 100 13.44 -11.78 1.42
C ALA A 100 13.95 -12.25 2.79
N PRO A 101 13.85 -13.57 3.09
CA PRO A 101 14.37 -14.10 4.36
C PRO A 101 15.89 -14.01 4.49
N VAL A 102 16.58 -13.80 3.35
CA VAL A 102 18.04 -13.61 3.32
C VAL A 102 18.31 -12.24 2.72
N ALA A 103 19.15 -11.45 3.36
CA ALA A 103 19.45 -10.09 2.90
C ALA A 103 20.09 -10.12 1.52
N ARG A 104 19.64 -9.21 0.63
CA ARG A 104 20.23 -9.09 -0.70
C ARG A 104 21.67 -8.58 -0.57
N PRO A 105 22.64 -9.19 -1.29
CA PRO A 105 24.01 -8.66 -1.30
C PRO A 105 24.05 -7.20 -1.75
N SER A 106 24.95 -6.42 -1.17
CA SER A 106 25.01 -4.97 -1.39
C SER A 106 25.56 -4.58 -2.75
N GLU A 107 26.32 -5.45 -3.40
CA GLU A 107 26.95 -5.15 -4.68
C GLU A 107 26.58 -6.18 -5.74
N GLY A 108 26.41 -5.70 -6.98
CA GLY A 108 26.12 -6.57 -8.12
C GLY A 108 24.64 -6.70 -8.41
N LEU A 109 24.36 -7.48 -9.46
CA LEU A 109 22.99 -7.76 -9.89
C LEU A 109 22.59 -9.16 -9.43
N TRP A 110 21.46 -9.24 -8.73
CA TRP A 110 21.02 -10.47 -8.11
C TRP A 110 19.57 -10.75 -8.43
N LEU A 111 19.22 -12.02 -8.57
CA LEU A 111 17.84 -12.49 -8.70
C LEU A 111 17.51 -13.41 -7.53
N TRP A 112 16.31 -13.25 -7.00
CA TRP A 112 15.83 -14.15 -5.96
C TRP A 112 15.47 -15.49 -6.56
N ASP A 113 15.96 -16.58 -5.95
CA ASP A 113 15.60 -17.95 -6.31
C ASP A 113 14.81 -18.56 -5.16
N GLU A 114 13.50 -18.69 -5.35
CA GLU A 114 12.62 -19.23 -4.32
C GLU A 114 12.91 -20.70 -4.02
N ALA A 115 13.30 -21.46 -5.02
CA ALA A 115 13.54 -22.90 -4.84
C ALA A 115 14.70 -23.17 -3.88
N THR A 116 15.75 -22.34 -3.92
CA THR A 116 16.93 -22.50 -3.06
C THR A 116 16.94 -21.49 -1.90
N LEU A 117 15.93 -20.60 -1.82
CA LEU A 117 15.85 -19.52 -0.83
C LEU A 117 17.15 -18.72 -0.77
N SER A 118 17.65 -18.31 -1.93
CA SER A 118 18.92 -17.60 -2.03
C SER A 118 18.92 -16.61 -3.17
N TRP A 119 19.88 -15.68 -3.13
CA TRP A 119 20.14 -14.75 -4.21
C TRP A 119 21.10 -15.34 -5.20
N ILE A 120 20.75 -15.32 -6.48
CA ILE A 120 21.56 -15.84 -7.57
C ILE A 120 22.17 -14.67 -8.33
N LYS A 121 23.47 -14.66 -8.51
CA LYS A 121 24.15 -13.60 -9.23
C LYS A 121 23.81 -13.64 -10.71
N ARG A 122 23.48 -12.49 -11.26
CA ARG A 122 23.19 -12.32 -12.69
C ARG A 122 24.46 -12.21 -13.50
#